data_a8f65a83071ed514348df27cd263b11c
#
_entry.id   a8f65a83071ed514348df27cd263b11c
#
_cell.length_a   1.000
_cell.length_b   1.000
_cell.length_c   1.000
_cell.angle_alpha   90.00
_cell.angle_beta   90.00
_cell.angle_gamma   90.00
#
_symmetry.space_group_name_H-M   'P 1'
#
loop_
_entity.id
_entity.type
_entity.pdbx_description
1 polymer ?
#
loop_
_entity_poly.entity_id
_entity_poly.type
_entity_poly.pdbx_seq_one_letter_code
_entity_poly.pdbx_strand_id
1 'polypeptide(L)'
;MKKLLLITIFVGIAFRCASALCCTALCASDGGSVLVGNNEDFVSIPTKVWVFPQEKGKLGRIYFGFKHIPYIPMGGMNESGLFFDCFSTPPLVVKFSKHRETYKGFLMTKIMEECDTVEKALEMFGKYNLEFMRTHQTFIVDKTGDWAIVEGDAILRKKGRYQVVTNFYHSQVKDGVITCERYNIAVKMLEQRPEVSVDWIRRILSATHLEWQPYRNEILNTVYSNVYDLRNGLIYLYHFHDYANEVVLNLKEELRKGQHSYDIPSLFPRTIAGDRFLEECEKQTATAREIIRALEQGL
;
A
#
# COMPACT_ATOMS: atom_id res chain seq x y z
N MET A 1 -7.59 22.45 18.71
CA MET A 1 -6.63 23.13 17.82
C MET A 1 -5.21 22.56 17.92
N LYS A 2 -4.57 22.44 19.10
CA LYS A 2 -3.19 21.89 19.22
C LYS A 2 -3.01 20.46 18.68
N LYS A 3 -3.98 19.54 18.90
CA LYS A 3 -3.92 18.15 18.34
C LYS A 3 -4.03 18.11 16.81
N LEU A 4 -4.80 19.02 16.23
CA LEU A 4 -4.93 19.11 14.77
C LEU A 4 -3.64 19.65 14.12
N LEU A 5 -2.95 20.57 14.79
CA LEU A 5 -1.67 21.14 14.36
C LEU A 5 -0.54 20.08 14.44
N LEU A 6 -0.53 19.24 15.49
CA LEU A 6 0.44 18.13 15.61
C LEU A 6 0.27 17.09 14.49
N ILE A 7 -0.97 16.74 14.16
CA ILE A 7 -1.26 15.83 13.04
C ILE A 7 -0.83 16.46 11.71
N THR A 8 -1.05 17.76 11.54
CA THR A 8 -0.64 18.48 10.31
C THR A 8 0.89 18.57 10.18
N ILE A 9 1.62 18.73 11.29
CA ILE A 9 3.09 18.79 11.30
C ILE A 9 3.70 17.39 11.05
N PHE A 10 3.16 16.34 11.66
CA PHE A 10 3.62 14.96 11.44
C PHE A 10 3.30 14.48 10.02
N VAL A 11 2.10 14.80 9.51
CA VAL A 11 1.73 14.64 8.10
C VAL A 11 2.63 15.48 7.20
N GLY A 12 2.96 16.72 7.59
CA GLY A 12 3.87 17.61 6.85
C GLY A 12 5.32 17.10 6.77
N ILE A 13 5.83 16.40 7.79
CA ILE A 13 7.16 15.78 7.79
C ILE A 13 7.13 14.50 6.95
N ALA A 14 6.11 13.66 7.09
CA ALA A 14 5.91 12.48 6.25
C ALA A 14 5.67 12.88 4.77
N PHE A 15 4.95 13.98 4.50
CA PHE A 15 4.69 14.47 3.13
C PHE A 15 5.86 15.22 2.48
N ARG A 16 6.86 15.70 3.22
CA ARG A 16 8.10 16.22 2.59
C ARG A 16 8.96 15.10 2.00
N CYS A 17 8.73 13.85 2.40
CA CYS A 17 9.35 12.66 1.83
C CYS A 17 8.65 12.13 0.56
N ALA A 18 7.56 12.78 0.09
CA ALA A 18 6.64 12.28 -0.95
C ALA A 18 7.23 12.05 -2.34
N SER A 19 8.51 12.26 -2.57
CA SER A 19 9.14 12.01 -3.89
C SER A 19 10.05 10.77 -3.95
N ALA A 20 10.06 9.93 -2.91
CA ALA A 20 10.94 8.77 -2.86
C ALA A 20 10.35 7.51 -2.25
N LEU A 21 9.08 7.45 -1.99
CA LEU A 21 8.45 6.20 -1.59
C LEU A 21 8.41 5.28 -2.80
N CYS A 22 8.95 4.10 -2.65
CA CYS A 22 9.33 3.24 -3.76
C CYS A 22 8.56 1.90 -3.76
N CYS A 23 7.26 1.90 -3.43
CA CYS A 23 6.43 0.68 -3.39
C CYS A 23 6.36 -0.03 -4.74
N THR A 24 6.14 -1.33 -4.70
CA THR A 24 5.92 -2.17 -5.88
C THR A 24 4.71 -3.05 -5.63
N ALA A 25 3.68 -2.94 -6.46
CA ALA A 25 2.63 -3.95 -6.47
C ALA A 25 2.48 -4.59 -7.85
N LEU A 26 1.93 -5.77 -7.86
CA LEU A 26 1.59 -6.49 -9.06
C LEU A 26 0.32 -7.31 -8.86
N CYS A 27 -0.45 -7.46 -9.91
CA CYS A 27 -1.56 -8.42 -9.97
C CYS A 27 -1.28 -9.41 -11.10
N ALA A 28 -1.54 -10.69 -10.86
CA ALA A 28 -1.53 -11.72 -11.89
C ALA A 28 -2.74 -12.63 -11.75
N SER A 29 -3.31 -13.05 -12.88
CA SER A 29 -4.44 -13.97 -12.94
C SER A 29 -4.30 -14.95 -14.08
N ASP A 30 -4.70 -16.22 -13.87
CA ASP A 30 -4.68 -17.30 -14.85
C ASP A 30 -6.06 -17.97 -15.06
N GLY A 31 -7.12 -17.35 -14.56
CA GLY A 31 -8.49 -17.90 -14.53
C GLY A 31 -8.79 -18.76 -13.31
N GLY A 32 -7.83 -19.45 -12.71
CA GLY A 32 -7.95 -20.20 -11.45
C GLY A 32 -7.67 -19.35 -10.24
N SER A 33 -6.61 -18.56 -10.29
CA SER A 33 -6.11 -17.70 -9.20
C SER A 33 -6.15 -16.23 -9.57
N VAL A 34 -6.32 -15.38 -8.58
CA VAL A 34 -6.12 -13.93 -8.65
C VAL A 34 -5.25 -13.52 -7.47
N LEU A 35 -3.97 -13.31 -7.75
CA LEU A 35 -2.99 -12.96 -6.73
C LEU A 35 -2.51 -11.52 -6.93
N VAL A 36 -2.37 -10.82 -5.81
CA VAL A 36 -1.76 -9.49 -5.78
C VAL A 36 -0.57 -9.53 -4.84
N GLY A 37 0.60 -9.11 -5.33
CA GLY A 37 1.79 -8.92 -4.51
C GLY A 37 2.02 -7.45 -4.22
N ASN A 38 2.49 -7.13 -3.02
CA ASN A 38 2.89 -5.77 -2.63
C ASN A 38 4.17 -5.78 -1.80
N ASN A 39 5.12 -4.90 -2.14
CA ASN A 39 6.22 -4.45 -1.30
C ASN A 39 5.92 -3.04 -0.80
N GLU A 40 5.81 -2.86 0.50
CA GLU A 40 5.70 -1.55 1.13
C GLU A 40 7.09 -1.01 1.43
N ASP A 41 7.51 -0.02 0.66
CA ASP A 41 8.83 0.58 0.76
C ASP A 41 8.74 1.93 1.46
N PHE A 42 9.35 2.03 2.63
CA PHE A 42 9.31 3.24 3.45
C PHE A 42 10.58 3.37 4.32
N VAL A 43 10.68 4.50 5.02
CA VAL A 43 11.66 4.63 6.11
C VAL A 43 11.32 3.66 7.23
N SER A 44 12.33 3.27 8.04
CA SER A 44 12.14 2.31 9.12
C SER A 44 11.25 2.89 10.22
N ILE A 45 9.96 2.61 10.16
CA ILE A 45 8.96 2.99 11.17
C ILE A 45 8.07 1.79 11.54
N PRO A 46 7.48 1.80 12.76
CA PRO A 46 6.64 0.70 13.22
C PRO A 46 5.44 0.46 12.31
N THR A 47 5.27 -0.80 11.90
CA THR A 47 4.21 -1.26 10.98
C THR A 47 3.11 -2.01 11.72
N LYS A 48 1.90 -1.99 11.18
CA LYS A 48 0.71 -2.53 11.83
C LYS A 48 -0.31 -3.09 10.87
N VAL A 49 -1.05 -4.10 11.36
CA VAL A 49 -2.26 -4.64 10.73
C VAL A 49 -3.46 -4.21 11.56
N TRP A 50 -4.55 -3.81 10.91
CA TRP A 50 -5.84 -3.53 11.54
C TRP A 50 -6.91 -4.38 10.88
N VAL A 51 -7.74 -5.01 11.71
CA VAL A 51 -8.88 -5.82 11.28
C VAL A 51 -10.16 -5.18 11.78
N PHE A 52 -11.09 -4.94 10.87
CA PHE A 52 -12.41 -4.39 11.16
C PHE A 52 -13.46 -5.41 10.69
N PRO A 53 -14.24 -5.99 11.61
CA PRO A 53 -15.30 -6.93 11.24
C PRO A 53 -16.39 -6.22 10.43
N GLN A 54 -17.27 -7.01 9.82
CA GLN A 54 -18.46 -6.50 9.19
C GLN A 54 -19.35 -5.76 10.20
N GLU A 55 -19.76 -4.56 9.84
CA GLU A 55 -20.72 -3.75 10.56
C GLU A 55 -21.89 -3.42 9.67
N LYS A 56 -23.01 -2.89 10.24
CA LYS A 56 -24.19 -2.54 9.45
C LYS A 56 -23.82 -1.58 8.30
N GLY A 57 -23.96 -2.07 7.07
CA GLY A 57 -23.69 -1.30 5.84
C GLY A 57 -22.21 -1.18 5.46
N LYS A 58 -21.30 -1.89 6.18
CA LYS A 58 -19.86 -1.86 5.91
C LYS A 58 -19.31 -3.27 5.83
N LEU A 59 -18.51 -3.53 4.80
CA LEU A 59 -17.82 -4.79 4.60
C LEU A 59 -16.71 -4.99 5.64
N GLY A 60 -16.51 -6.24 6.05
CA GLY A 60 -15.34 -6.64 6.83
C GLY A 60 -14.05 -6.46 6.04
N ARG A 61 -12.97 -5.99 6.69
CA ARG A 61 -11.75 -5.59 6.00
C ARG A 61 -10.50 -5.67 6.86
N ILE A 62 -9.37 -5.81 6.20
CA ILE A 62 -8.03 -5.80 6.81
C ILE A 62 -7.19 -4.74 6.10
N TYR A 63 -6.44 -3.97 6.90
CA TYR A 63 -5.55 -2.93 6.42
C TYR A 63 -4.14 -3.14 6.94
N PHE A 64 -3.18 -2.70 6.15
CA PHE A 64 -1.76 -2.66 6.46
C PHE A 64 -1.26 -1.22 6.38
N GLY A 65 -0.28 -0.87 7.20
CA GLY A 65 0.30 0.46 7.19
C GLY A 65 1.16 0.75 8.43
N PHE A 66 1.25 2.03 8.78
CA PHE A 66 2.18 2.53 9.78
C PHE A 66 1.47 2.86 11.10
N LYS A 67 2.02 2.39 12.22
CA LYS A 67 1.43 2.53 13.56
C LYS A 67 1.10 3.98 13.92
N HIS A 68 1.91 4.93 13.47
CA HIS A 68 1.75 6.35 13.81
C HIS A 68 0.87 7.12 12.81
N ILE A 69 0.37 6.46 11.77
CA ILE A 69 -0.55 7.02 10.77
C ILE A 69 -1.84 6.16 10.72
N PRO A 70 -2.57 6.02 11.84
CA PRO A 70 -3.61 5.00 12.00
C PRO A 70 -4.87 5.21 11.15
N TYR A 71 -5.03 6.41 10.56
CA TYR A 71 -6.23 6.75 9.79
C TYR A 71 -6.02 6.69 8.27
N ILE A 72 -4.80 6.36 7.82
CA ILE A 72 -4.45 6.27 6.41
C ILE A 72 -3.78 4.91 6.18
N PRO A 73 -4.56 3.87 5.87
CA PRO A 73 -3.99 2.59 5.47
C PRO A 73 -3.25 2.72 4.14
N MET A 74 -2.11 2.06 4.02
CA MET A 74 -1.32 2.04 2.77
C MET A 74 -1.97 1.12 1.76
N GLY A 75 -2.41 -0.05 2.19
CA GLY A 75 -3.10 -1.04 1.38
C GLY A 75 -4.00 -1.96 2.22
N GLY A 76 -4.73 -2.85 1.55
CA GLY A 76 -5.57 -3.83 2.23
C GLY A 76 -6.56 -4.55 1.32
N MET A 77 -7.37 -5.42 1.95
CA MET A 77 -8.38 -6.21 1.28
C MET A 77 -9.67 -6.24 2.11
N ASN A 78 -10.84 -6.23 1.45
CA ASN A 78 -12.12 -6.48 2.11
C ASN A 78 -12.62 -7.91 1.89
N GLU A 79 -13.66 -8.30 2.62
CA GLU A 79 -14.24 -9.64 2.59
C GLU A 79 -14.86 -10.04 1.23
N SER A 80 -15.11 -9.08 0.36
CA SER A 80 -15.58 -9.33 -1.01
C SER A 80 -14.42 -9.65 -1.96
N GLY A 81 -13.15 -9.55 -1.53
CA GLY A 81 -11.96 -9.75 -2.34
C GLY A 81 -11.61 -8.53 -3.20
N LEU A 82 -12.00 -7.33 -2.77
CA LEU A 82 -11.50 -6.08 -3.33
C LEU A 82 -10.22 -5.68 -2.60
N PHE A 83 -9.17 -5.43 -3.34
CA PHE A 83 -7.85 -4.98 -2.90
C PHE A 83 -7.60 -3.54 -3.34
N PHE A 84 -6.87 -2.78 -2.55
CA PHE A 84 -6.26 -1.53 -2.98
C PHE A 84 -4.86 -1.37 -2.41
N ASP A 85 -4.08 -0.52 -3.10
CA ASP A 85 -2.82 0.01 -2.62
C ASP A 85 -2.57 1.40 -3.21
N CYS A 86 -1.85 2.25 -2.48
CA CYS A 86 -1.56 3.62 -2.87
C CYS A 86 -0.05 3.85 -3.01
N PHE A 87 0.33 4.56 -4.07
CA PHE A 87 1.74 4.81 -4.41
C PHE A 87 1.98 6.31 -4.45
N SER A 88 3.02 6.76 -3.77
CA SER A 88 3.52 8.12 -3.97
C SER A 88 4.10 8.27 -5.37
N THR A 89 3.79 9.40 -6.00
CA THR A 89 4.22 9.72 -7.36
C THR A 89 4.71 11.17 -7.42
N PRO A 90 5.45 11.57 -8.47
CA PRO A 90 5.75 12.97 -8.70
C PRO A 90 4.48 13.83 -8.71
N PRO A 91 4.56 15.12 -8.32
CA PRO A 91 3.40 16.00 -8.33
C PRO A 91 2.71 16.09 -9.71
N LEU A 92 1.38 15.95 -9.71
CA LEU A 92 0.54 16.05 -10.89
C LEU A 92 -0.48 17.19 -10.74
N VAL A 93 -0.72 17.93 -11.81
CA VAL A 93 -1.83 18.90 -11.86
C VAL A 93 -3.13 18.14 -12.11
N VAL A 94 -3.97 18.07 -11.10
CA VAL A 94 -5.30 17.45 -11.19
C VAL A 94 -6.35 18.55 -11.39
N LYS A 95 -7.23 18.39 -12.38
CA LYS A 95 -8.34 19.31 -12.64
C LYS A 95 -9.56 18.92 -11.81
N PHE A 96 -9.91 19.74 -10.83
CA PHE A 96 -11.11 19.54 -10.05
C PHE A 96 -12.36 19.98 -10.82
N SER A 97 -13.36 19.10 -10.79
CA SER A 97 -14.67 19.39 -11.36
C SER A 97 -15.49 20.23 -10.40
N LYS A 98 -16.10 21.31 -10.89
CA LYS A 98 -17.05 22.14 -10.12
C LYS A 98 -18.34 21.39 -9.73
N HIS A 99 -18.62 20.27 -10.40
CA HIS A 99 -19.80 19.44 -10.17
C HIS A 99 -19.54 18.29 -9.19
N ARG A 100 -18.33 18.18 -8.62
CA ARG A 100 -17.96 17.16 -7.66
C ARG A 100 -17.61 17.80 -6.33
N GLU A 101 -18.06 17.20 -5.25
CA GLU A 101 -17.63 17.59 -3.91
C GLU A 101 -16.18 17.18 -3.68
N THR A 102 -15.44 17.96 -2.89
CA THR A 102 -14.13 17.52 -2.40
C THR A 102 -14.33 16.57 -1.23
N TYR A 103 -13.83 15.34 -1.36
CA TYR A 103 -13.91 14.36 -0.27
C TYR A 103 -13.02 14.75 0.90
N LYS A 104 -13.61 14.82 2.09
CA LYS A 104 -12.89 15.10 3.33
C LYS A 104 -12.49 13.79 3.99
N GLY A 105 -11.23 13.42 3.88
CA GLY A 105 -10.68 12.17 4.41
C GLY A 105 -10.02 11.31 3.33
N PHE A 106 -9.80 10.05 3.66
CA PHE A 106 -9.16 9.08 2.75
C PHE A 106 -10.25 8.22 2.09
N LEU A 107 -10.53 8.48 0.81
CA LEU A 107 -11.64 7.85 0.09
C LEU A 107 -11.54 6.32 0.06
N MET A 108 -10.32 5.77 0.05
CA MET A 108 -10.13 4.31 0.00
C MET A 108 -10.78 3.60 1.19
N THR A 109 -10.84 4.23 2.37
CA THR A 109 -11.55 3.66 3.52
C THR A 109 -13.03 3.44 3.20
N LYS A 110 -13.70 4.44 2.59
CA LYS A 110 -15.10 4.33 2.19
C LYS A 110 -15.29 3.29 1.07
N ILE A 111 -14.39 3.27 0.08
CA ILE A 111 -14.43 2.26 -0.99
C ILE A 111 -14.36 0.85 -0.41
N MET A 112 -13.43 0.60 0.51
CA MET A 112 -13.27 -0.72 1.13
C MET A 112 -14.44 -1.11 2.05
N GLU A 113 -15.17 -0.13 2.56
CA GLU A 113 -16.38 -0.35 3.34
C GLU A 113 -17.62 -0.68 2.47
N GLU A 114 -17.72 -0.13 1.26
CA GLU A 114 -18.97 -0.12 0.49
C GLU A 114 -18.88 -0.81 -0.88
N CYS A 115 -17.68 -1.03 -1.42
CA CYS A 115 -17.49 -1.56 -2.77
C CYS A 115 -16.97 -3.01 -2.75
N ASP A 116 -17.46 -3.82 -3.67
CA ASP A 116 -17.10 -5.24 -3.85
C ASP A 116 -16.39 -5.52 -5.18
N THR A 117 -16.34 -4.52 -6.08
CA THR A 117 -15.75 -4.63 -7.42
C THR A 117 -14.97 -3.38 -7.79
N VAL A 118 -14.04 -3.54 -8.75
CA VAL A 118 -13.32 -2.43 -9.36
C VAL A 118 -14.28 -1.39 -9.94
N GLU A 119 -15.35 -1.83 -10.63
CA GLU A 119 -16.31 -0.90 -11.25
C GLU A 119 -16.98 0.01 -10.23
N LYS A 120 -17.50 -0.56 -9.11
CA LYS A 120 -18.12 0.25 -8.04
C LYS A 120 -17.10 1.21 -7.39
N ALA A 121 -15.84 0.77 -7.23
CA ALA A 121 -14.78 1.64 -6.74
C ALA A 121 -14.55 2.83 -7.68
N LEU A 122 -14.51 2.60 -9.00
CA LEU A 122 -14.35 3.67 -10.00
C LEU A 122 -15.56 4.61 -10.04
N GLU A 123 -16.78 4.12 -9.89
CA GLU A 123 -17.97 4.97 -9.71
C GLU A 123 -17.82 5.89 -8.48
N MET A 124 -17.25 5.37 -7.40
CA MET A 124 -17.00 6.16 -6.19
C MET A 124 -15.93 7.24 -6.43
N PHE A 125 -14.82 6.92 -7.12
CA PHE A 125 -13.83 7.92 -7.55
C PHE A 125 -14.47 9.00 -8.42
N GLY A 126 -15.41 8.63 -9.27
CA GLY A 126 -16.14 9.57 -10.15
C GLY A 126 -16.98 10.61 -9.42
N LYS A 127 -17.37 10.37 -8.16
CA LYS A 127 -18.23 11.26 -7.37
C LYS A 127 -17.49 12.43 -6.71
N TYR A 128 -16.19 12.29 -6.47
CA TYR A 128 -15.44 13.21 -5.63
C TYR A 128 -14.20 13.83 -6.32
N ASN A 129 -13.83 15.02 -5.90
CA ASN A 129 -12.51 15.58 -6.11
C ASN A 129 -11.58 15.13 -4.98
N LEU A 130 -10.37 14.70 -5.33
CA LEU A 130 -9.43 14.06 -4.40
C LEU A 130 -8.09 14.77 -4.40
N GLU A 131 -7.79 15.49 -3.31
CA GLU A 131 -6.54 16.26 -3.18
C GLU A 131 -5.30 15.34 -3.19
N PHE A 132 -5.39 14.16 -2.57
CA PHE A 132 -4.25 13.24 -2.49
C PHE A 132 -3.80 12.72 -3.86
N MET A 133 -4.67 12.70 -4.87
CA MET A 133 -4.33 12.29 -6.24
C MET A 133 -3.33 13.23 -6.93
N ARG A 134 -3.01 14.38 -6.34
CA ARG A 134 -1.94 15.26 -6.84
C ARG A 134 -0.54 14.67 -6.67
N THR A 135 -0.35 13.76 -5.75
CA THR A 135 0.96 13.17 -5.41
C THR A 135 0.91 11.66 -5.25
N HIS A 136 -0.24 11.04 -5.55
CA HIS A 136 -0.44 9.61 -5.40
C HIS A 136 -1.24 9.04 -6.56
N GLN A 137 -1.05 7.77 -6.80
CA GLN A 137 -1.91 6.93 -7.62
C GLN A 137 -2.44 5.78 -6.78
N THR A 138 -3.54 5.19 -7.21
CA THR A 138 -4.16 4.05 -6.53
C THR A 138 -4.31 2.88 -7.48
N PHE A 139 -3.89 1.70 -7.04
CA PHE A 139 -4.11 0.44 -7.73
C PHE A 139 -5.22 -0.34 -7.02
N ILE A 140 -6.21 -0.79 -7.79
CA ILE A 140 -7.38 -1.52 -7.29
C ILE A 140 -7.52 -2.80 -8.09
N VAL A 141 -7.78 -3.91 -7.40
CA VAL A 141 -7.97 -5.24 -8.00
C VAL A 141 -9.13 -5.93 -7.31
N ASP A 142 -9.99 -6.64 -8.03
CA ASP A 142 -11.01 -7.49 -7.42
C ASP A 142 -10.78 -8.99 -7.69
N LYS A 143 -11.54 -9.85 -7.00
CA LYS A 143 -11.41 -11.31 -7.08
C LYS A 143 -11.72 -11.91 -8.47
N THR A 144 -12.29 -11.14 -9.40
CA THR A 144 -12.47 -11.59 -10.79
C THR A 144 -11.18 -11.45 -11.59
N GLY A 145 -10.19 -10.74 -11.04
CA GLY A 145 -8.95 -10.36 -11.68
C GLY A 145 -9.10 -9.11 -12.55
N ASP A 146 -10.22 -8.37 -12.42
CA ASP A 146 -10.28 -7.01 -12.97
C ASP A 146 -9.43 -6.07 -12.12
N TRP A 147 -8.86 -5.05 -12.78
CA TRP A 147 -8.06 -4.04 -12.10
C TRP A 147 -8.15 -2.67 -12.78
N ALA A 148 -7.87 -1.65 -12.00
CA ALA A 148 -7.69 -0.29 -12.46
C ALA A 148 -6.53 0.39 -11.74
N ILE A 149 -5.87 1.32 -12.44
CA ILE A 149 -4.95 2.31 -11.85
C ILE A 149 -5.61 3.67 -12.02
N VAL A 150 -5.76 4.39 -10.91
CA VAL A 150 -6.29 5.77 -10.90
C VAL A 150 -5.13 6.73 -10.68
N GLU A 151 -4.88 7.59 -11.66
CA GLU A 151 -3.75 8.52 -11.73
C GLU A 151 -4.27 9.94 -11.98
N GLY A 152 -4.60 10.69 -10.91
CA GLY A 152 -5.23 12.00 -11.07
C GLY A 152 -6.55 11.92 -11.84
N ASP A 153 -6.58 12.46 -13.05
CA ASP A 153 -7.77 12.44 -13.93
C ASP A 153 -7.78 11.22 -14.89
N ALA A 154 -6.72 10.41 -14.91
CA ALA A 154 -6.60 9.26 -15.78
C ALA A 154 -7.00 7.97 -15.05
N ILE A 155 -7.72 7.10 -15.74
CA ILE A 155 -8.07 5.75 -15.26
C ILE A 155 -7.58 4.76 -16.31
N LEU A 156 -6.64 3.90 -15.92
CA LEU A 156 -6.17 2.80 -16.74
C LEU A 156 -6.92 1.53 -16.36
N ARG A 157 -7.46 0.84 -17.35
CA ARG A 157 -8.24 -0.38 -17.16
C ARG A 157 -7.43 -1.59 -17.59
N LYS A 158 -7.84 -2.75 -17.09
CA LYS A 158 -7.21 -4.05 -17.34
C LYS A 158 -6.85 -4.28 -18.80
N LYS A 159 -5.59 -4.66 -19.01
CA LYS A 159 -5.06 -5.17 -20.27
C LYS A 159 -4.20 -6.41 -19.99
N GLY A 160 -4.62 -7.57 -20.51
CA GLY A 160 -3.87 -8.80 -20.31
C GLY A 160 -4.06 -9.47 -18.95
N ARG A 161 -3.15 -10.39 -18.62
CA ARG A 161 -3.25 -11.29 -17.45
C ARG A 161 -2.52 -10.78 -16.20
N TYR A 162 -1.69 -9.77 -16.31
CA TYR A 162 -0.97 -9.16 -15.20
C TYR A 162 -0.88 -7.64 -15.35
N GLN A 163 -0.59 -6.97 -14.25
CA GLN A 163 -0.20 -5.57 -14.17
C GLN A 163 0.85 -5.40 -13.07
N VAL A 164 1.83 -4.55 -13.33
CA VAL A 164 2.79 -4.07 -12.33
C VAL A 164 2.59 -2.58 -12.13
N VAL A 165 2.66 -2.11 -10.89
CA VAL A 165 2.55 -0.70 -10.52
C VAL A 165 3.71 -0.34 -9.60
N THR A 166 4.35 0.80 -9.87
CA THR A 166 5.38 1.40 -9.02
C THR A 166 5.16 2.91 -8.95
N ASN A 167 6.16 3.71 -8.65
CA ASN A 167 6.02 5.12 -8.33
C ASN A 167 6.14 6.07 -9.54
N PHE A 168 5.62 5.69 -10.68
CA PHE A 168 5.52 6.55 -11.87
C PHE A 168 4.11 6.46 -12.48
N TYR A 169 3.71 7.48 -13.23
CA TYR A 169 2.43 7.49 -13.93
C TYR A 169 2.52 6.71 -15.24
N HIS A 170 1.77 5.60 -15.34
CA HIS A 170 1.65 4.81 -16.56
C HIS A 170 1.05 5.62 -17.71
N SER A 171 0.12 6.54 -17.41
CA SER A 171 -0.50 7.42 -18.41
C SER A 171 0.49 8.41 -19.02
N GLN A 172 1.65 8.63 -18.40
CA GLN A 172 2.68 9.57 -18.87
C GLN A 172 3.88 8.89 -19.52
N VAL A 173 3.88 7.55 -19.59
CA VAL A 173 4.95 6.81 -20.28
C VAL A 173 4.93 7.14 -21.77
N LYS A 174 6.04 7.69 -22.26
CA LYS A 174 6.26 8.01 -23.67
C LYS A 174 7.12 6.92 -24.30
N ASP A 175 6.80 6.56 -25.54
CA ASP A 175 7.56 5.61 -26.38
C ASP A 175 7.77 4.22 -25.75
N GLY A 176 6.95 3.85 -24.75
CA GLY A 176 7.02 2.56 -24.06
C GLY A 176 8.26 2.36 -23.17
N VAL A 177 9.09 3.40 -22.98
CA VAL A 177 10.33 3.31 -22.18
C VAL A 177 10.02 3.51 -20.70
N ILE A 178 10.27 2.49 -19.89
CA ILE A 178 10.13 2.52 -18.43
C ILE A 178 11.51 2.30 -17.82
N THR A 179 11.96 3.29 -17.06
CA THR A 179 13.30 3.29 -16.42
C THR A 179 13.30 2.69 -15.01
N CYS A 180 12.14 2.37 -14.44
CA CYS A 180 12.04 1.78 -13.12
C CYS A 180 12.53 0.33 -13.15
N GLU A 181 13.65 0.04 -12.50
CA GLU A 181 14.27 -1.29 -12.47
C GLU A 181 13.35 -2.34 -11.86
N ARG A 182 12.68 -2.03 -10.72
CA ARG A 182 11.75 -2.94 -10.05
C ARG A 182 10.57 -3.32 -10.96
N TYR A 183 10.03 -2.35 -11.69
CA TYR A 183 9.00 -2.60 -12.68
C TYR A 183 9.49 -3.58 -13.75
N ASN A 184 10.65 -3.34 -14.32
CA ASN A 184 11.23 -4.15 -15.40
C ASN A 184 11.56 -5.58 -14.94
N ILE A 185 12.08 -5.74 -13.71
CA ILE A 185 12.32 -7.05 -13.09
C ILE A 185 10.99 -7.81 -12.95
N ALA A 186 9.97 -7.18 -12.34
CA ALA A 186 8.68 -7.80 -12.10
C ALA A 186 8.01 -8.23 -13.42
N VAL A 187 7.97 -7.37 -14.42
CA VAL A 187 7.41 -7.68 -15.74
C VAL A 187 8.15 -8.86 -16.39
N LYS A 188 9.49 -8.82 -16.42
CA LYS A 188 10.30 -9.90 -16.99
C LYS A 188 10.01 -11.25 -16.31
N MET A 189 9.89 -11.27 -14.98
CA MET A 189 9.58 -12.49 -14.26
C MET A 189 8.16 -12.98 -14.54
N LEU A 190 7.16 -12.09 -14.62
CA LEU A 190 5.77 -12.44 -14.95
C LEU A 190 5.62 -12.99 -16.37
N GLU A 191 6.45 -12.55 -17.30
CA GLU A 191 6.49 -13.07 -18.68
C GLU A 191 7.10 -14.47 -18.78
N GLN A 192 8.02 -14.82 -17.89
CA GLN A 192 8.70 -16.12 -17.89
C GLN A 192 7.78 -17.29 -17.53
N ARG A 193 6.71 -17.05 -16.76
CA ARG A 193 5.79 -18.10 -16.31
C ARG A 193 4.33 -17.71 -16.54
N PRO A 194 3.55 -18.58 -17.21
CA PRO A 194 2.10 -18.40 -17.33
C PRO A 194 1.36 -18.76 -16.02
N GLU A 195 1.91 -19.64 -15.20
CA GLU A 195 1.30 -20.11 -13.95
C GLU A 195 1.37 -19.03 -12.87
N VAL A 196 0.26 -18.85 -12.16
CA VAL A 196 0.13 -17.89 -11.06
C VAL A 196 0.13 -18.64 -9.72
N SER A 197 1.19 -18.49 -8.95
CA SER A 197 1.31 -19.12 -7.63
C SER A 197 1.84 -18.15 -6.58
N VAL A 198 1.48 -18.38 -5.31
CA VAL A 198 1.96 -17.57 -4.19
C VAL A 198 3.48 -17.56 -4.14
N ASP A 199 4.13 -18.73 -4.31
CA ASP A 199 5.60 -18.82 -4.32
C ASP A 199 6.22 -17.98 -5.44
N TRP A 200 5.61 -17.96 -6.63
CA TRP A 200 6.13 -17.16 -7.73
C TRP A 200 5.99 -15.66 -7.48
N ILE A 201 4.83 -15.22 -6.97
CA ILE A 201 4.63 -13.80 -6.57
C ILE A 201 5.62 -13.42 -5.46
N ARG A 202 5.80 -14.26 -4.43
CA ARG A 202 6.79 -14.07 -3.36
C ARG A 202 8.22 -13.90 -3.90
N ARG A 203 8.62 -14.70 -4.90
CA ARG A 203 9.94 -14.56 -5.55
C ARG A 203 10.07 -13.24 -6.30
N ILE A 204 9.01 -12.77 -6.94
CA ILE A 204 9.02 -11.45 -7.59
C ILE A 204 9.18 -10.35 -6.54
N LEU A 205 8.44 -10.41 -5.43
CA LEU A 205 8.57 -9.45 -4.33
C LEU A 205 9.99 -9.47 -3.76
N SER A 206 10.57 -10.66 -3.55
CA SER A 206 11.96 -10.81 -3.11
C SER A 206 12.96 -10.24 -4.11
N ALA A 207 12.70 -10.31 -5.42
CA ALA A 207 13.59 -9.74 -6.45
C ALA A 207 13.44 -8.22 -6.62
N THR A 208 12.37 -7.63 -6.09
CA THR A 208 12.05 -6.21 -6.25
C THR A 208 12.01 -5.43 -4.94
N HIS A 209 12.40 -6.04 -3.81
CA HIS A 209 12.47 -5.35 -2.52
C HIS A 209 13.61 -4.32 -2.47
N LEU A 210 13.49 -3.38 -1.57
CA LEU A 210 14.56 -2.44 -1.21
C LEU A 210 15.21 -2.85 0.11
N GLU A 211 16.54 -2.80 0.14
CA GLU A 211 17.31 -3.11 1.33
C GLU A 211 18.34 -2.00 1.58
N TRP A 212 18.22 -1.30 2.72
CA TRP A 212 19.11 -0.25 3.19
C TRP A 212 19.49 0.79 2.13
N GLN A 213 18.51 1.23 1.31
CA GLN A 213 18.73 2.20 0.24
C GLN A 213 18.85 3.63 0.80
N PRO A 214 20.02 4.29 0.67
CA PRO A 214 20.15 5.68 1.08
C PRO A 214 19.24 6.58 0.24
N TYR A 215 18.50 7.42 0.91
CA TYR A 215 17.66 8.43 0.27
C TYR A 215 17.67 9.73 1.06
N ARG A 216 18.31 10.77 0.55
CA ARG A 216 18.55 12.02 1.27
C ARG A 216 19.26 11.74 2.62
N ASN A 217 18.61 12.07 3.74
CA ASN A 217 19.11 11.82 5.10
C ASN A 217 18.43 10.60 5.76
N GLU A 218 17.75 9.76 4.99
CA GLU A 218 16.98 8.62 5.46
C GLU A 218 17.41 7.33 4.75
N ILE A 219 16.98 6.21 5.26
CA ILE A 219 17.21 4.90 4.67
C ILE A 219 15.85 4.26 4.38
N LEU A 220 15.63 3.93 3.11
CA LEU A 220 14.43 3.23 2.66
C LEU A 220 14.65 1.73 2.69
N ASN A 221 13.62 1.03 3.09
CA ASN A 221 13.56 -0.42 3.11
C ASN A 221 12.18 -0.89 2.69
N THR A 222 12.08 -2.11 2.17
CA THR A 222 10.81 -2.82 2.16
C THR A 222 10.49 -3.25 3.59
N VAL A 223 9.54 -2.57 4.22
CA VAL A 223 9.22 -2.77 5.64
C VAL A 223 8.31 -3.96 5.90
N TYR A 224 7.48 -4.32 4.94
CA TYR A 224 6.75 -5.58 4.84
C TYR A 224 6.38 -5.89 3.39
N SER A 225 6.05 -7.15 3.13
CA SER A 225 5.50 -7.57 1.83
C SER A 225 4.28 -8.45 2.04
N ASN A 226 3.32 -8.37 1.12
CA ASN A 226 2.10 -9.16 1.15
C ASN A 226 1.86 -9.86 -0.18
N VAL A 227 1.35 -11.10 -0.12
CA VAL A 227 0.67 -11.73 -1.25
C VAL A 227 -0.77 -11.97 -0.85
N TYR A 228 -1.71 -11.36 -1.58
CA TYR A 228 -3.14 -11.51 -1.36
C TYR A 228 -3.72 -12.49 -2.37
N ASP A 229 -4.37 -13.54 -1.89
CA ASP A 229 -5.24 -14.41 -2.68
C ASP A 229 -6.67 -13.88 -2.56
N LEU A 230 -7.09 -13.11 -3.55
CA LEU A 230 -8.36 -12.38 -3.50
C LEU A 230 -9.58 -13.30 -3.55
N ARG A 231 -9.45 -14.50 -4.12
CA ARG A 231 -10.53 -15.48 -4.22
C ARG A 231 -10.75 -16.25 -2.93
N ASN A 232 -9.65 -16.59 -2.26
CA ASN A 232 -9.69 -17.41 -1.06
C ASN A 232 -9.65 -16.57 0.24
N GLY A 233 -9.41 -15.24 0.14
CA GLY A 233 -9.32 -14.36 1.29
C GLY A 233 -8.11 -14.64 2.18
N LEU A 234 -6.99 -15.08 1.57
CA LEU A 234 -5.74 -15.36 2.28
C LEU A 234 -4.74 -14.25 2.03
N ILE A 235 -4.01 -13.89 3.07
CA ILE A 235 -2.91 -12.93 2.99
C ILE A 235 -1.66 -13.59 3.54
N TYR A 236 -0.65 -13.71 2.69
CA TYR A 236 0.68 -14.20 3.03
C TYR A 236 1.56 -13.00 3.31
N LEU A 237 1.90 -12.81 4.58
CA LEU A 237 2.65 -11.65 5.08
C LEU A 237 4.11 -12.03 5.31
N TYR A 238 5.02 -11.14 4.94
CA TYR A 238 6.47 -11.23 5.13
C TYR A 238 6.97 -9.96 5.80
N HIS A 239 7.92 -10.07 6.71
CA HIS A 239 8.46 -8.95 7.46
C HIS A 239 9.91 -8.69 7.08
N PHE A 240 10.22 -7.47 6.75
CA PHE A 240 11.56 -6.90 6.58
C PHE A 240 12.54 -7.83 5.83
N HIS A 241 12.27 -8.08 4.54
CA HIS A 241 13.08 -8.91 3.61
C HIS A 241 13.16 -10.40 3.94
N ASP A 242 12.54 -10.87 5.01
CA ASP A 242 12.51 -12.28 5.39
C ASP A 242 11.38 -13.01 4.68
N TYR A 243 11.65 -13.44 3.47
CA TYR A 243 10.70 -14.22 2.65
C TYR A 243 10.74 -15.74 2.97
N ALA A 244 11.56 -16.18 3.92
CA ALA A 244 11.58 -17.56 4.39
C ALA A 244 10.56 -17.80 5.50
N ASN A 245 10.29 -16.80 6.32
CA ASN A 245 9.30 -16.85 7.38
C ASN A 245 8.01 -16.17 6.90
N GLU A 246 6.93 -16.96 6.82
CA GLU A 246 5.63 -16.56 6.33
C GLU A 246 4.59 -16.62 7.43
N VAL A 247 3.76 -15.57 7.52
CA VAL A 247 2.54 -15.57 8.33
C VAL A 247 1.33 -15.52 7.43
N VAL A 248 0.44 -16.52 7.54
CA VAL A 248 -0.78 -16.56 6.76
C VAL A 248 -1.96 -16.08 7.61
N LEU A 249 -2.61 -15.00 7.14
CA LEU A 249 -3.83 -14.47 7.73
C LEU A 249 -5.01 -14.89 6.85
N ASN A 250 -5.97 -15.61 7.43
CA ASN A 250 -7.24 -15.91 6.77
C ASN A 250 -8.24 -14.81 7.15
N LEU A 251 -8.61 -13.96 6.19
CA LEU A 251 -9.48 -12.80 6.44
C LEU A 251 -10.78 -13.18 7.13
N LYS A 252 -11.44 -14.26 6.71
CA LYS A 252 -12.70 -14.72 7.32
C LYS A 252 -12.51 -15.12 8.79
N GLU A 253 -11.39 -15.73 9.14
CA GLU A 253 -11.07 -16.10 10.52
C GLU A 253 -10.71 -14.87 11.35
N GLU A 254 -9.92 -13.95 10.79
CA GLU A 254 -9.57 -12.70 11.44
C GLU A 254 -10.82 -11.86 11.75
N LEU A 255 -11.75 -11.72 10.80
CA LEU A 255 -13.00 -10.99 11.01
C LEU A 255 -13.87 -11.56 12.14
N ARG A 256 -13.84 -12.89 12.36
CA ARG A 256 -14.59 -13.55 13.46
C ARG A 256 -14.05 -13.21 14.85
N LYS A 257 -12.78 -12.80 14.96
CA LYS A 257 -12.17 -12.39 16.23
C LYS A 257 -12.65 -11.01 16.70
N GLY A 258 -13.44 -10.30 15.88
CA GLY A 258 -13.86 -8.92 16.14
C GLY A 258 -12.80 -7.90 15.75
N GLN A 259 -12.98 -6.64 16.14
CA GLN A 259 -12.02 -5.58 15.84
C GLN A 259 -10.75 -5.75 16.66
N HIS A 260 -9.62 -5.85 15.98
CA HIS A 260 -8.31 -5.99 16.62
C HIS A 260 -7.17 -5.52 15.71
N SER A 261 -5.95 -5.60 16.19
CA SER A 261 -4.77 -5.23 15.42
C SER A 261 -3.52 -5.97 15.90
N TYR A 262 -2.53 -6.10 15.01
CA TYR A 262 -1.22 -6.66 15.30
C TYR A 262 -0.12 -5.66 14.95
N ASP A 263 0.90 -5.56 15.77
CA ASP A 263 2.18 -4.96 15.36
C ASP A 263 2.89 -6.01 14.47
N ILE A 264 3.16 -5.71 13.20
CA ILE A 264 3.65 -6.70 12.22
C ILE A 264 4.88 -7.48 12.73
N PRO A 265 5.92 -6.82 13.29
CA PRO A 265 7.08 -7.55 13.80
C PRO A 265 6.75 -8.60 14.86
N SER A 266 5.69 -8.40 15.64
CA SER A 266 5.30 -9.34 16.71
C SER A 266 4.73 -10.67 16.22
N LEU A 267 4.38 -10.76 14.94
CA LEU A 267 3.86 -11.97 14.31
C LEU A 267 4.97 -12.92 13.84
N PHE A 268 6.23 -12.46 13.84
CA PHE A 268 7.37 -13.16 13.27
C PHE A 268 8.40 -13.57 14.32
N PRO A 269 9.20 -14.60 14.06
CA PRO A 269 10.35 -14.91 14.89
C PRO A 269 11.36 -13.75 14.81
N ARG A 270 12.11 -13.55 15.90
CA ARG A 270 13.19 -12.55 15.92
C ARG A 270 14.31 -12.97 14.97
N THR A 271 14.77 -12.01 14.16
CA THR A 271 15.92 -12.16 13.28
C THR A 271 16.87 -10.99 13.49
N ILE A 272 18.16 -11.15 13.16
CA ILE A 272 19.14 -10.06 13.26
C ILE A 272 18.70 -8.85 12.41
N ALA A 273 18.18 -9.08 11.20
CA ALA A 273 17.70 -8.02 10.33
C ALA A 273 16.46 -7.32 10.91
N GLY A 274 15.51 -8.09 11.48
CA GLY A 274 14.33 -7.55 12.15
C GLY A 274 14.67 -6.75 13.39
N ASP A 275 15.62 -7.21 14.22
CA ASP A 275 16.08 -6.47 15.39
C ASP A 275 16.73 -5.14 14.99
N ARG A 276 17.61 -5.15 13.97
CA ARG A 276 18.20 -3.91 13.42
C ARG A 276 17.15 -2.95 12.88
N PHE A 277 16.12 -3.45 12.22
CA PHE A 277 14.97 -2.64 11.77
C PHE A 277 14.27 -1.98 12.95
N LEU A 278 13.98 -2.72 14.02
CA LEU A 278 13.32 -2.18 15.21
C LEU A 278 14.17 -1.12 15.90
N GLU A 279 15.48 -1.33 16.03
CA GLU A 279 16.41 -0.32 16.56
C GLU A 279 16.37 0.97 15.72
N GLU A 280 16.32 0.85 14.40
CA GLU A 280 16.21 2.02 13.52
C GLU A 280 14.86 2.72 13.66
N CYS A 281 13.76 1.98 13.82
CA CYS A 281 12.46 2.55 14.12
C CYS A 281 12.46 3.38 15.41
N GLU A 282 13.14 2.90 16.45
CA GLU A 282 13.27 3.62 17.74
C GLU A 282 14.06 4.92 17.58
N LYS A 283 15.21 4.89 16.87
CA LYS A 283 16.01 6.08 16.58
C LYS A 283 15.20 7.13 15.82
N GLN A 284 14.52 6.76 14.76
CA GLN A 284 13.71 7.69 13.97
C GLN A 284 12.54 8.26 14.77
N THR A 285 11.90 7.44 15.61
CA THR A 285 10.84 7.89 16.50
C THR A 285 11.37 8.88 17.56
N ALA A 286 12.55 8.64 18.12
CA ALA A 286 13.18 9.54 19.07
C ALA A 286 13.51 10.90 18.43
N THR A 287 14.15 10.89 17.26
CA THR A 287 14.45 12.10 16.48
C THR A 287 13.20 12.92 16.15
N ALA A 288 12.12 12.27 15.72
CA ALA A 288 10.86 12.96 15.47
C ALA A 288 10.27 13.60 16.73
N ARG A 289 10.36 12.95 17.90
CA ARG A 289 9.93 13.50 19.19
C ARG A 289 10.76 14.71 19.62
N GLU A 290 12.06 14.68 19.39
CA GLU A 290 12.96 15.80 19.68
C GLU A 290 12.65 17.02 18.82
N ILE A 291 12.44 16.82 17.51
CA ILE A 291 12.01 17.89 16.60
C ILE A 291 10.69 18.52 17.05
N ILE A 292 9.70 17.70 17.42
CA ILE A 292 8.41 18.18 17.91
C ILE A 292 8.59 19.02 19.18
N ARG A 293 9.41 18.55 20.15
CA ARG A 293 9.70 19.29 21.39
C ARG A 293 10.38 20.63 21.11
N ALA A 294 11.37 20.65 20.20
CA ALA A 294 12.04 21.89 19.81
C ALA A 294 11.07 22.91 19.21
N LEU A 295 10.17 22.47 18.32
CA LEU A 295 9.13 23.30 17.72
C LEU A 295 8.11 23.82 18.75
N GLU A 296 7.77 23.01 19.76
CA GLU A 296 6.88 23.41 20.86
C GLU A 296 7.53 24.44 21.80
N GLN A 297 8.86 24.43 21.92
CA GLN A 297 9.66 25.35 22.75
C GLN A 297 10.04 26.64 21.99
N GLY A 298 9.69 26.75 20.72
CA GLY A 298 9.97 27.96 19.93
C GLY A 298 11.42 28.09 19.47
N LEU A 299 12.15 26.98 19.42
CA LEU A 299 13.51 26.86 18.86
C LEU A 299 13.47 26.51 17.39
#